data_4b38c89df3a1cea7c69aa6dd746a685f
#
_entry.id   4b38c89df3a1cea7c69aa6dd746a685f
#
_cell.length_a   1.000
_cell.length_b   1.000
_cell.length_c   1.000
_cell.angle_alpha   90.00
_cell.angle_beta   90.00
_cell.angle_gamma   90.00
#
_symmetry.space_group_name_H-M   'P 1'
#
loop_
_entity.id
_entity.type
_entity.pdbx_description
1 polymer ?
#
loop_
_entity_poly.entity_id
_entity_poly.type
_entity_poly.pdbx_seq_one_letter_code
_entity_poly.pdbx_strand_id
1 'polypeptide(L)'
;MSEYMFSGLDAYDTPAGHKIALGFKLMLRSRWYFYLHNFGIFMKSGRCAAQGKLDADCQIHYSNGNIRLVEDCGGSVHLRGLDNLRALNGRPVVIIGNHMSLLETAVMHAIIREYVDFSFVIKESLMKVPYLRDILRSMGAIPVTRSNPREDLKTVLTSGKKLLAAGRSMIVFPQSTRTRTFEPEQFNSIGVKLAKSAGVPVVPMALKTDFLECGRFLRDLGPIHPERPVRFEFGPAMEVEGNGQEQQQRVMDFISAAFARWERGE
;
A
#
# COMPACT_ATOMS: atom_id res chain seq x y z
N MET A 1 -20.73 -4.78 9.88
CA MET A 1 -19.46 -5.45 10.28
C MET A 1 -18.60 -5.59 9.05
N SER A 2 -17.44 -4.97 9.05
CA SER A 2 -16.45 -5.19 7.99
C SER A 2 -15.99 -6.65 8.05
N GLU A 3 -15.96 -7.29 6.89
CA GLU A 3 -15.40 -8.63 6.76
C GLU A 3 -13.88 -8.46 6.59
N TYR A 4 -13.11 -8.77 7.62
CA TYR A 4 -11.65 -8.86 7.50
C TYR A 4 -11.30 -10.11 6.68
N MET A 5 -11.02 -9.92 5.38
CA MET A 5 -10.80 -11.03 4.43
C MET A 5 -9.67 -11.97 4.85
N PHE A 6 -8.69 -11.47 5.58
CA PHE A 6 -7.45 -12.20 5.89
C PHE A 6 -7.31 -12.48 7.38
N SER A 7 -8.37 -12.31 8.17
CA SER A 7 -8.35 -12.48 9.62
C SER A 7 -7.90 -13.89 10.03
N GLY A 8 -6.97 -13.94 10.97
CA GLY A 8 -6.44 -15.21 11.49
C GLY A 8 -5.46 -15.94 10.56
N LEU A 9 -5.24 -15.46 9.34
CA LEU A 9 -4.30 -16.07 8.40
C LEU A 9 -2.87 -15.59 8.62
N ASP A 10 -1.89 -16.46 8.41
CA ASP A 10 -0.46 -16.11 8.35
C ASP A 10 -0.03 -15.77 6.92
N ALA A 11 -0.74 -16.34 5.96
CA ALA A 11 -0.55 -16.13 4.52
C ALA A 11 -1.88 -16.28 3.78
N TYR A 12 -1.95 -15.71 2.58
CA TYR A 12 -3.09 -15.86 1.68
C TYR A 12 -2.61 -16.09 0.27
N ASP A 13 -3.29 -16.99 -0.42
CA ASP A 13 -3.19 -17.17 -1.86
C ASP A 13 -4.60 -17.19 -2.44
N THR A 14 -4.83 -16.47 -3.54
CA THR A 14 -6.11 -16.61 -4.27
C THR A 14 -6.37 -18.10 -4.54
N PRO A 15 -7.54 -18.64 -4.14
CA PRO A 15 -7.83 -20.05 -4.27
C PRO A 15 -7.68 -20.56 -5.70
N ALA A 16 -7.06 -21.72 -5.86
CA ALA A 16 -6.97 -22.40 -7.16
C ALA A 16 -8.38 -22.61 -7.73
N GLY A 17 -8.57 -22.23 -8.99
CA GLY A 17 -9.87 -22.31 -9.64
C GLY A 17 -10.83 -21.15 -9.32
N HIS A 18 -10.34 -20.06 -8.74
CA HIS A 18 -11.13 -18.82 -8.61
C HIS A 18 -11.78 -18.45 -9.94
N LYS A 19 -13.08 -18.14 -9.92
CA LYS A 19 -13.86 -17.92 -11.13
C LYS A 19 -13.70 -16.46 -11.60
N ILE A 20 -13.15 -16.30 -12.79
CA ILE A 20 -13.12 -15.01 -13.49
C ILE A 20 -14.56 -14.53 -13.70
N ALA A 21 -14.82 -13.26 -13.38
CA ALA A 21 -16.14 -12.64 -13.50
C ALA A 21 -16.69 -12.76 -14.93
N LEU A 22 -17.97 -13.14 -15.06
CA LEU A 22 -18.63 -13.23 -16.36
C LEU A 22 -18.58 -11.90 -17.12
N GLY A 23 -18.77 -10.77 -16.42
CA GLY A 23 -18.70 -9.44 -17.01
C GLY A 23 -17.33 -9.14 -17.63
N PHE A 24 -16.23 -9.58 -16.98
CA PHE A 24 -14.89 -9.43 -17.54
C PHE A 24 -14.71 -10.24 -18.83
N LYS A 25 -15.26 -11.48 -18.87
CA LYS A 25 -15.27 -12.31 -20.09
C LYS A 25 -16.09 -11.68 -21.20
N LEU A 26 -17.29 -11.16 -20.90
CA LEU A 26 -18.17 -10.49 -21.85
C LEU A 26 -17.56 -9.21 -22.42
N MET A 27 -16.76 -8.51 -21.62
CA MET A 27 -15.98 -7.33 -22.07
C MET A 27 -14.65 -7.72 -22.73
N LEU A 28 -14.53 -8.94 -23.26
CA LEU A 28 -13.34 -9.48 -23.95
C LEU A 28 -12.05 -9.33 -23.14
N ARG A 29 -12.13 -9.51 -21.82
CA ARG A 29 -11.03 -9.33 -20.86
C ARG A 29 -10.36 -7.95 -20.96
N SER A 30 -11.14 -6.94 -21.31
CA SER A 30 -10.65 -5.58 -21.48
C SER A 30 -10.31 -4.93 -20.14
N ARG A 31 -9.20 -4.17 -20.09
CA ARG A 31 -8.83 -3.33 -18.94
C ARG A 31 -9.95 -2.37 -18.49
N TRP A 32 -10.87 -2.01 -19.39
CA TRP A 32 -11.97 -1.10 -19.09
C TRP A 32 -12.95 -1.69 -18.07
N TYR A 33 -13.10 -3.03 -18.01
CA TYR A 33 -13.86 -3.66 -16.94
C TYR A 33 -13.26 -3.32 -15.58
N PHE A 34 -11.94 -3.49 -15.42
CA PHE A 34 -11.22 -3.13 -14.19
C PHE A 34 -11.41 -1.64 -13.85
N TYR A 35 -11.16 -0.76 -14.78
CA TYR A 35 -11.24 0.68 -14.51
C TYR A 35 -12.65 1.18 -14.20
N LEU A 36 -13.68 0.68 -14.85
CA LEU A 36 -15.07 1.04 -14.54
C LEU A 36 -15.46 0.64 -13.12
N HIS A 37 -15.10 -0.58 -12.70
CA HIS A 37 -15.40 -1.06 -11.36
C HIS A 37 -14.54 -0.34 -10.30
N ASN A 38 -13.23 -0.20 -10.54
CA ASN A 38 -12.34 0.54 -9.65
C ASN A 38 -12.79 2.01 -9.49
N PHE A 39 -13.18 2.67 -10.58
CA PHE A 39 -13.75 4.02 -10.53
C PHE A 39 -15.06 4.06 -9.74
N GLY A 40 -15.92 3.06 -9.89
CA GLY A 40 -17.13 2.91 -9.09
C GLY A 40 -16.85 2.82 -7.59
N ILE A 41 -15.85 2.00 -7.20
CA ILE A 41 -15.38 1.89 -5.81
C ILE A 41 -14.84 3.24 -5.33
N PHE A 42 -13.97 3.88 -6.12
CA PHE A 42 -13.40 5.20 -5.81
C PHE A 42 -14.49 6.26 -5.59
N MET A 43 -15.49 6.33 -6.47
CA MET A 43 -16.57 7.31 -6.35
C MET A 43 -17.44 7.08 -5.11
N LYS A 44 -17.70 5.83 -4.76
CA LYS A 44 -18.47 5.47 -3.55
C LYS A 44 -17.69 5.82 -2.29
N SER A 45 -16.42 5.41 -2.20
CA SER A 45 -15.54 5.73 -1.07
C SER A 45 -15.33 7.24 -0.92
N GLY A 46 -15.15 7.96 -2.03
CA GLY A 46 -15.00 9.41 -2.03
C GLY A 46 -16.23 10.16 -1.55
N ARG A 47 -17.44 9.73 -1.96
CA ARG A 47 -18.69 10.28 -1.43
C ARG A 47 -18.85 9.99 0.06
N CYS A 48 -18.50 8.78 0.48
CA CYS A 48 -18.50 8.41 1.90
C CYS A 48 -17.56 9.31 2.71
N ALA A 49 -16.35 9.55 2.19
CA ALA A 49 -15.36 10.46 2.80
C ALA A 49 -15.85 11.90 2.87
N ALA A 50 -16.44 12.42 1.79
CA ALA A 50 -16.98 13.79 1.73
C ALA A 50 -18.11 14.02 2.74
N GLN A 51 -18.84 12.95 3.12
CA GLN A 51 -19.87 12.97 4.16
C GLN A 51 -19.32 12.72 5.57
N GLY A 52 -18.02 12.55 5.75
CA GLY A 52 -17.40 12.22 7.04
C GLY A 52 -17.70 10.81 7.54
N LYS A 53 -18.12 9.89 6.66
CA LYS A 53 -18.54 8.52 6.99
C LYS A 53 -17.53 7.45 6.60
N LEU A 54 -16.38 7.83 6.07
CA LEU A 54 -15.33 6.87 5.68
C LEU A 54 -14.52 6.44 6.91
N ASP A 55 -15.15 5.66 7.77
CA ASP A 55 -14.52 5.02 8.93
C ASP A 55 -13.67 3.79 8.53
N ALA A 56 -13.13 3.08 9.52
CA ALA A 56 -12.29 1.91 9.32
C ALA A 56 -13.02 0.79 8.55
N ASP A 57 -14.27 0.52 8.93
CA ASP A 57 -15.10 -0.51 8.31
C ASP A 57 -15.38 -0.20 6.84
N CYS A 58 -15.73 1.04 6.52
CA CYS A 58 -15.93 1.49 5.15
C CYS A 58 -14.63 1.42 4.33
N GLN A 59 -13.48 1.81 4.90
CA GLN A 59 -12.18 1.71 4.24
C GLN A 59 -11.84 0.27 3.88
N ILE A 60 -12.02 -0.67 4.81
CA ILE A 60 -11.81 -2.11 4.60
C ILE A 60 -12.76 -2.64 3.53
N HIS A 61 -14.05 -2.29 3.61
CA HIS A 61 -15.05 -2.73 2.63
C HIS A 61 -14.68 -2.35 1.20
N TYR A 62 -14.30 -1.08 0.96
CA TYR A 62 -13.91 -0.63 -0.37
C TYR A 62 -12.57 -1.23 -0.82
N SER A 63 -11.65 -1.43 0.11
CA SER A 63 -10.36 -2.06 -0.17
C SER A 63 -10.51 -3.54 -0.52
N ASN A 64 -11.39 -4.29 0.19
CA ASN A 64 -11.78 -5.65 -0.17
C ASN A 64 -12.37 -5.73 -1.59
N GLY A 65 -13.17 -4.72 -1.98
CA GLY A 65 -13.68 -4.60 -3.34
C GLY A 65 -12.57 -4.55 -4.39
N ASN A 66 -11.45 -3.88 -4.11
CA ASN A 66 -10.30 -3.83 -5.03
C ASN A 66 -9.53 -5.17 -5.08
N ILE A 67 -9.41 -5.90 -3.97
CA ILE A 67 -8.84 -7.27 -3.95
C ILE A 67 -9.69 -8.18 -4.85
N ARG A 68 -11.00 -8.23 -4.59
CA ARG A 68 -11.93 -9.04 -5.39
C ARG A 68 -11.89 -8.65 -6.87
N LEU A 69 -11.75 -7.37 -7.19
CA LEU A 69 -11.68 -6.90 -8.57
C LEU A 69 -10.42 -7.40 -9.30
N VAL A 70 -9.28 -7.53 -8.61
CA VAL A 70 -8.08 -8.17 -9.16
C VAL A 70 -8.39 -9.63 -9.50
N GLU A 71 -9.00 -10.36 -8.58
CA GLU A 71 -9.36 -11.77 -8.74
C GLU A 71 -10.44 -11.96 -9.81
N ASP A 72 -11.46 -11.12 -9.86
CA ASP A 72 -12.51 -11.09 -10.88
C ASP A 72 -11.94 -10.90 -12.30
N CYS A 73 -10.84 -10.16 -12.42
CA CYS A 73 -10.10 -10.00 -13.68
C CYS A 73 -9.13 -11.16 -13.97
N GLY A 74 -9.13 -12.21 -13.15
CA GLY A 74 -8.27 -13.38 -13.33
C GLY A 74 -6.85 -13.21 -12.82
N GLY A 75 -6.58 -12.13 -12.07
CA GLY A 75 -5.34 -11.96 -11.33
C GLY A 75 -5.33 -12.82 -10.06
N SER A 76 -4.15 -13.06 -9.51
CA SER A 76 -3.96 -13.71 -8.22
C SER A 76 -3.34 -12.76 -7.22
N VAL A 77 -3.69 -12.94 -5.94
CA VAL A 77 -3.16 -12.16 -4.82
C VAL A 77 -2.45 -13.13 -3.88
N HIS A 78 -1.23 -12.80 -3.50
CA HIS A 78 -0.39 -13.57 -2.59
C HIS A 78 0.09 -12.66 -1.46
N LEU A 79 -0.26 -13.03 -0.23
CA LEU A 79 0.14 -12.30 0.97
C LEU A 79 1.01 -13.20 1.83
N ARG A 80 2.11 -12.66 2.37
CA ARG A 80 3.02 -13.36 3.27
C ARG A 80 3.40 -12.49 4.46
N GLY A 81 3.68 -13.10 5.60
CA GLY A 81 4.09 -12.39 6.80
C GLY A 81 2.97 -11.62 7.48
N LEU A 82 1.70 -12.06 7.36
CA LEU A 82 0.59 -11.47 8.11
C LEU A 82 0.72 -11.72 9.62
N ASP A 83 1.39 -12.81 10.02
CA ASP A 83 1.79 -13.09 11.39
C ASP A 83 2.73 -12.02 11.96
N ASN A 84 3.64 -11.45 11.14
CA ASN A 84 4.49 -10.32 11.55
C ASN A 84 3.66 -9.06 11.84
N LEU A 85 2.59 -8.81 11.06
CA LEU A 85 1.67 -7.71 11.34
C LEU A 85 0.85 -7.98 12.61
N ARG A 86 0.40 -9.23 12.81
CA ARG A 86 -0.34 -9.63 14.01
C ARG A 86 0.51 -9.50 15.27
N ALA A 87 1.80 -9.82 15.19
CA ALA A 87 2.75 -9.69 16.31
C ALA A 87 2.93 -8.24 16.80
N LEU A 88 2.53 -7.23 16.00
CA LEU A 88 2.56 -5.83 16.42
C LEU A 88 1.60 -5.54 17.59
N ASN A 89 0.53 -6.33 17.76
CA ASN A 89 -0.48 -6.14 18.81
C ASN A 89 -1.01 -4.69 18.86
N GLY A 90 -1.24 -4.07 17.71
CA GLY A 90 -1.69 -2.68 17.60
C GLY A 90 -0.63 -1.61 17.85
N ARG A 91 0.62 -1.99 18.16
CA ARG A 91 1.73 -1.03 18.34
C ARG A 91 1.98 -0.25 17.05
N PRO A 92 2.05 1.09 17.11
CA PRO A 92 2.33 1.90 15.94
C PRO A 92 3.75 1.66 15.41
N VAL A 93 3.87 1.61 14.08
CA VAL A 93 5.11 1.29 13.36
C VAL A 93 5.27 2.18 12.13
N VAL A 94 6.46 2.23 11.54
CA VAL A 94 6.66 2.73 10.19
C VAL A 94 6.86 1.55 9.25
N ILE A 95 5.88 1.31 8.37
CA ILE A 95 5.98 0.29 7.32
C ILE A 95 6.68 0.93 6.13
N ILE A 96 7.76 0.33 5.67
CA ILE A 96 8.61 0.87 4.60
C ILE A 96 8.63 -0.11 3.44
N GLY A 97 8.16 0.32 2.27
CA GLY A 97 8.08 -0.52 1.09
C GLY A 97 8.49 0.15 -0.21
N ASN A 98 8.69 -0.65 -1.24
CA ASN A 98 8.84 -0.19 -2.61
C ASN A 98 7.48 0.27 -3.18
N HIS A 99 7.47 0.96 -4.33
CA HIS A 99 6.26 1.53 -4.92
C HIS A 99 6.21 1.26 -6.43
N MET A 100 5.16 0.57 -6.90
CA MET A 100 5.02 0.16 -8.31
C MET A 100 3.77 0.70 -9.00
N SER A 101 2.61 0.65 -8.34
CA SER A 101 1.34 1.00 -8.97
C SER A 101 0.37 1.75 -8.04
N LEU A 102 -0.78 2.16 -8.56
CA LEU A 102 -1.88 2.71 -7.76
C LEU A 102 -2.60 1.63 -6.93
N LEU A 103 -2.49 0.37 -7.33
CA LEU A 103 -3.22 -0.72 -6.69
C LEU A 103 -2.85 -0.85 -5.21
N GLU A 104 -1.61 -0.58 -4.85
CA GLU A 104 -1.08 -0.71 -3.49
C GLU A 104 -1.93 0.06 -2.47
N THR A 105 -2.11 1.35 -2.71
CA THR A 105 -2.89 2.19 -1.78
C THR A 105 -4.37 1.82 -1.74
N ALA A 106 -4.88 1.23 -2.82
CA ALA A 106 -6.28 0.81 -2.90
C ALA A 106 -6.57 -0.49 -2.12
N VAL A 107 -5.56 -1.38 -1.94
CA VAL A 107 -5.74 -2.68 -1.28
C VAL A 107 -5.20 -2.75 0.15
N MET A 108 -4.38 -1.79 0.59
CA MET A 108 -3.71 -1.85 1.89
C MET A 108 -4.65 -1.85 3.08
N HIS A 109 -5.83 -1.20 3.01
CA HIS A 109 -6.79 -1.25 4.12
C HIS A 109 -7.36 -2.65 4.33
N ALA A 110 -7.54 -3.44 3.26
CA ALA A 110 -7.94 -4.83 3.36
C ALA A 110 -6.88 -5.70 4.06
N ILE A 111 -5.60 -5.37 3.87
CA ILE A 111 -4.47 -6.20 4.30
C ILE A 111 -3.98 -5.81 5.71
N ILE A 112 -3.87 -4.50 5.99
CA ILE A 112 -3.12 -4.00 7.16
C ILE A 112 -4.05 -3.50 8.28
N ARG A 113 -5.26 -3.01 7.93
CA ARG A 113 -6.11 -2.27 8.87
C ARG A 113 -6.58 -3.07 10.08
N GLU A 114 -6.67 -4.39 9.96
CA GLU A 114 -6.99 -5.30 11.07
C GLU A 114 -5.94 -5.23 12.18
N TYR A 115 -4.68 -5.05 11.81
CA TYR A 115 -3.54 -5.13 12.73
C TYR A 115 -3.16 -3.78 13.30
N VAL A 116 -3.15 -2.74 12.47
CA VAL A 116 -2.78 -1.37 12.87
C VAL A 116 -3.57 -0.32 12.07
N ASP A 117 -3.92 0.79 12.73
CA ASP A 117 -4.36 1.99 12.01
C ASP A 117 -3.16 2.65 11.35
N PHE A 118 -3.34 3.21 10.15
CA PHE A 118 -2.23 3.78 9.41
C PHE A 118 -2.62 4.97 8.52
N SER A 119 -1.60 5.73 8.13
CA SER A 119 -1.68 6.81 7.18
C SER A 119 -0.50 6.78 6.19
N PHE A 120 -0.54 7.64 5.17
CA PHE A 120 0.45 7.71 4.11
C PHE A 120 1.15 9.07 4.03
N VAL A 121 2.37 9.06 3.50
CA VAL A 121 3.00 10.26 2.92
C VAL A 121 2.62 10.32 1.44
N ILE A 122 2.05 11.44 1.01
CA ILE A 122 1.49 11.59 -0.34
C ILE A 122 2.04 12.83 -1.05
N LYS A 123 1.92 12.86 -2.38
CA LYS A 123 2.20 14.09 -3.15
C LYS A 123 1.08 15.10 -2.91
N GLU A 124 1.44 16.37 -2.58
CA GLU A 124 0.49 17.44 -2.31
C GLU A 124 -0.54 17.65 -3.43
N SER A 125 -0.13 17.49 -4.70
CA SER A 125 -1.05 17.65 -5.84
C SER A 125 -2.26 16.70 -5.80
N LEU A 126 -2.19 15.58 -5.09
CA LEU A 126 -3.32 14.66 -4.92
C LEU A 126 -4.44 15.28 -4.06
N MET A 127 -4.10 16.26 -3.20
CA MET A 127 -5.08 17.01 -2.42
C MET A 127 -5.94 17.98 -3.26
N LYS A 128 -5.60 18.16 -4.55
CA LYS A 128 -6.39 18.95 -5.50
C LYS A 128 -7.44 18.14 -6.24
N VAL A 129 -7.36 16.80 -6.17
CA VAL A 129 -8.27 15.89 -6.88
C VAL A 129 -9.55 15.71 -6.05
N PRO A 130 -10.74 16.05 -6.56
CA PRO A 130 -12.00 15.83 -5.87
C PRO A 130 -12.19 14.38 -5.46
N TYR A 131 -12.88 14.14 -4.36
CA TYR A 131 -13.07 12.85 -3.69
C TYR A 131 -11.76 12.20 -3.18
N LEU A 132 -10.67 12.18 -3.96
CA LEU A 132 -9.38 11.68 -3.47
C LEU A 132 -8.88 12.50 -2.28
N ARG A 133 -8.98 13.83 -2.37
CA ARG A 133 -8.68 14.74 -1.27
C ARG A 133 -9.43 14.36 0.01
N ASP A 134 -10.72 14.03 -0.11
CA ASP A 134 -11.57 13.74 1.03
C ASP A 134 -11.22 12.36 1.64
N ILE A 135 -10.92 11.36 0.80
CA ILE A 135 -10.36 10.08 1.22
C ILE A 135 -9.03 10.29 1.97
N LEU A 136 -8.09 11.01 1.37
CA LEU A 136 -6.77 11.24 1.96
C LEU A 136 -6.83 12.03 3.27
N ARG A 137 -7.75 12.99 3.39
CA ARG A 137 -8.01 13.72 4.64
C ARG A 137 -8.56 12.81 5.74
N SER A 138 -9.51 11.93 5.41
CA SER A 138 -10.07 10.98 6.40
C SER A 138 -9.00 10.05 6.97
N MET A 139 -7.96 9.76 6.18
CA MET A 139 -6.81 8.94 6.60
C MET A 139 -5.72 9.74 7.32
N GLY A 140 -5.83 11.06 7.39
CA GLY A 140 -4.77 11.92 7.96
C GLY A 140 -3.48 11.90 7.14
N ALA A 141 -3.57 11.75 5.81
CA ALA A 141 -2.39 11.67 4.94
C ALA A 141 -1.53 12.93 5.01
N ILE A 142 -0.20 12.75 4.99
CA ILE A 142 0.78 13.84 5.07
C ILE A 142 1.19 14.29 3.66
N PRO A 143 0.76 15.48 3.20
CA PRO A 143 1.15 15.97 1.89
C PRO A 143 2.58 16.50 1.90
N VAL A 144 3.36 16.18 0.85
CA VAL A 144 4.69 16.69 0.57
C VAL A 144 4.77 17.24 -0.85
N THR A 145 5.56 18.32 -1.03
CA THR A 145 5.64 19.03 -2.31
C THR A 145 6.49 18.29 -3.34
N ARG A 146 7.49 17.53 -2.88
CA ARG A 146 8.56 16.88 -3.67
C ARG A 146 9.47 17.88 -4.41
N SER A 147 9.36 19.17 -4.12
CA SER A 147 10.20 20.22 -4.69
C SER A 147 11.27 20.71 -3.72
N ASN A 148 11.06 20.56 -2.42
CA ASN A 148 11.99 20.94 -1.37
C ASN A 148 12.21 19.79 -0.40
N PRO A 149 13.25 18.93 -0.62
CA PRO A 149 13.48 17.73 0.20
C PRO A 149 13.67 18.04 1.69
N ARG A 150 14.24 19.21 2.05
CA ARG A 150 14.48 19.57 3.44
C ARG A 150 13.15 19.90 4.16
N GLU A 151 12.29 20.69 3.54
CA GLU A 151 10.97 21.02 4.10
C GLU A 151 10.05 19.81 4.10
N ASP A 152 10.09 18.99 3.06
CA ASP A 152 9.33 17.73 3.00
C ASP A 152 9.75 16.79 4.13
N LEU A 153 11.05 16.63 4.37
CA LEU A 153 11.57 15.82 5.49
C LEU A 153 11.06 16.39 6.83
N LYS A 154 11.15 17.69 7.06
CA LYS A 154 10.66 18.35 8.28
C LYS A 154 9.17 18.11 8.48
N THR A 155 8.38 18.25 7.41
CA THR A 155 6.93 18.01 7.42
C THR A 155 6.61 16.55 7.80
N VAL A 156 7.29 15.58 7.16
CA VAL A 156 7.09 14.15 7.46
C VAL A 156 7.48 13.83 8.89
N LEU A 157 8.63 14.31 9.37
CA LEU A 157 9.08 14.05 10.74
C LEU A 157 8.12 14.67 11.77
N THR A 158 7.69 15.91 11.56
CA THR A 158 6.82 16.61 12.53
C THR A 158 5.41 16.01 12.55
N SER A 159 4.78 15.85 11.38
CA SER A 159 3.40 15.36 11.28
C SER A 159 3.32 13.85 11.52
N GLY A 160 4.28 13.08 10.99
CA GLY A 160 4.33 11.63 11.19
C GLY A 160 4.56 11.26 12.65
N LYS A 161 5.45 11.98 13.36
CA LYS A 161 5.65 11.78 14.80
C LYS A 161 4.37 12.02 15.61
N LYS A 162 3.57 13.03 15.25
CA LYS A 162 2.28 13.28 15.92
C LYS A 162 1.30 12.13 15.68
N LEU A 163 1.22 11.60 14.45
CA LEU A 163 0.35 10.48 14.13
C LEU A 163 0.78 9.20 14.85
N LEU A 164 2.08 8.91 14.86
CA LEU A 164 2.65 7.75 15.57
C LEU A 164 2.41 7.84 17.09
N ALA A 165 2.58 9.02 17.68
CA ALA A 165 2.28 9.25 19.10
C ALA A 165 0.78 9.11 19.43
N ALA A 166 -0.10 9.32 18.44
CA ALA A 166 -1.54 9.10 18.56
C ALA A 166 -1.95 7.63 18.26
N GLY A 167 -0.99 6.70 18.12
CA GLY A 167 -1.24 5.29 17.87
C GLY A 167 -1.45 4.93 16.39
N ARG A 168 -1.24 5.87 15.46
CA ARG A 168 -1.42 5.64 14.02
C ARG A 168 -0.09 5.36 13.34
N SER A 169 0.05 4.21 12.72
CA SER A 169 1.23 3.81 11.93
C SER A 169 1.39 4.66 10.68
N MET A 170 2.58 4.64 10.10
CA MET A 170 2.86 5.33 8.84
C MET A 170 3.35 4.36 7.78
N ILE A 171 2.77 4.43 6.58
CA ILE A 171 3.30 3.74 5.40
C ILE A 171 4.10 4.74 4.58
N VAL A 172 5.34 4.39 4.31
CA VAL A 172 6.28 5.24 3.58
C VAL A 172 6.83 4.49 2.38
N PHE A 173 6.75 5.12 1.21
CA PHE A 173 7.39 4.68 -0.02
C PHE A 173 8.59 5.60 -0.31
N PRO A 174 9.81 5.20 0.05
CA PRO A 174 10.97 6.07 -0.07
C PRO A 174 11.37 6.43 -1.50
N GLN A 175 10.85 5.70 -2.49
CA GLN A 175 11.06 6.00 -3.90
C GLN A 175 10.26 7.23 -4.33
N SER A 176 10.88 8.15 -5.04
CA SER A 176 10.24 9.39 -5.49
C SER A 176 9.12 9.16 -6.50
N THR A 177 9.11 8.00 -7.16
CA THR A 177 8.14 7.63 -8.20
C THR A 177 7.89 6.13 -8.19
N ARG A 178 6.82 5.70 -8.83
CA ARG A 178 6.52 4.28 -9.09
C ARG A 178 7.51 3.74 -10.12
N THR A 179 8.14 2.60 -9.82
CA THR A 179 9.09 1.90 -10.67
C THR A 179 8.70 0.44 -10.85
N ARG A 180 9.08 -0.18 -11.95
CA ARG A 180 8.81 -1.61 -12.23
C ARG A 180 9.78 -2.53 -11.48
N THR A 181 10.97 -2.04 -11.22
CA THR A 181 12.06 -2.73 -10.52
C THR A 181 12.33 -2.02 -9.21
N PHE A 182 12.90 -2.73 -8.28
CA PHE A 182 13.41 -2.13 -7.06
C PHE A 182 14.86 -1.67 -7.30
N GLU A 183 15.13 -0.39 -7.09
CA GLU A 183 16.45 0.24 -7.25
C GLU A 183 16.89 0.79 -5.89
N PRO A 184 17.76 0.07 -5.15
CA PRO A 184 18.20 0.47 -3.81
C PRO A 184 18.80 1.88 -3.75
N GLU A 185 19.48 2.33 -4.81
CA GLU A 185 20.10 3.65 -4.88
C GLU A 185 19.10 4.80 -4.84
N GLN A 186 17.87 4.56 -5.26
CA GLN A 186 16.77 5.52 -5.24
C GLN A 186 15.93 5.45 -3.96
N PHE A 187 16.28 4.54 -3.04
CA PHE A 187 15.52 4.26 -1.83
C PHE A 187 16.03 5.10 -0.65
N ASN A 188 15.43 6.26 -0.43
CA ASN A 188 15.87 7.19 0.61
C ASN A 188 15.53 6.72 2.05
N SER A 189 16.15 7.34 3.05
CA SER A 189 16.03 6.93 4.45
C SER A 189 14.95 7.65 5.25
N ILE A 190 13.97 8.28 4.60
CA ILE A 190 12.94 9.09 5.29
C ILE A 190 12.10 8.26 6.27
N GLY A 191 11.76 7.01 5.91
CA GLY A 191 10.99 6.10 6.75
C GLY A 191 11.72 5.73 8.05
N VAL A 192 12.98 5.32 7.93
CA VAL A 192 13.82 4.98 9.10
C VAL A 192 14.08 6.22 9.98
N LYS A 193 14.32 7.37 9.38
CA LYS A 193 14.46 8.64 10.13
C LYS A 193 13.19 8.99 10.89
N LEU A 194 12.01 8.77 10.30
CA LEU A 194 10.73 8.96 10.97
C LEU A 194 10.59 8.01 12.16
N ALA A 195 10.79 6.71 11.94
CA ALA A 195 10.69 5.69 12.97
C ALA A 195 11.62 6.02 14.16
N LYS A 196 12.89 6.31 13.88
CA LYS A 196 13.87 6.72 14.90
C LYS A 196 13.39 7.95 15.68
N SER A 197 12.92 8.99 14.99
CA SER A 197 12.50 10.24 15.65
C SER A 197 11.27 10.06 16.52
N ALA A 198 10.44 9.06 16.23
CA ALA A 198 9.23 8.74 16.97
C ALA A 198 9.43 7.63 18.01
N GLY A 199 10.58 6.94 18.04
CA GLY A 199 10.85 5.82 18.94
C GLY A 199 9.97 4.60 18.68
N VAL A 200 9.66 4.32 17.40
CA VAL A 200 8.84 3.19 16.96
C VAL A 200 9.63 2.27 16.03
N PRO A 201 9.28 0.97 15.94
CA PRO A 201 9.96 0.07 15.02
C PRO A 201 9.62 0.33 13.56
N VAL A 202 10.44 -0.22 12.66
CA VAL A 202 10.17 -0.33 11.23
C VAL A 202 9.71 -1.74 10.89
N VAL A 203 8.80 -1.85 9.93
CA VAL A 203 8.39 -3.12 9.31
C VAL A 203 8.73 -3.04 7.82
N PRO A 204 9.60 -3.91 7.29
CA PRO A 204 9.85 -3.95 5.87
C PRO A 204 8.67 -4.57 5.13
N MET A 205 8.34 -4.00 3.98
CA MET A 205 7.28 -4.48 3.10
C MET A 205 7.83 -4.58 1.67
N ALA A 206 7.83 -5.78 1.10
CA ALA A 206 8.05 -5.98 -0.31
C ALA A 206 6.71 -6.12 -1.03
N LEU A 207 6.57 -5.47 -2.18
CA LEU A 207 5.36 -5.59 -2.98
C LEU A 207 5.68 -5.70 -4.47
N LYS A 208 4.86 -6.48 -5.18
CA LYS A 208 4.87 -6.58 -6.64
C LYS A 208 3.43 -6.46 -7.12
N THR A 209 3.12 -5.34 -7.77
CA THR A 209 1.76 -4.95 -8.17
C THR A 209 1.68 -4.57 -9.63
N ASP A 210 2.59 -5.13 -10.43
CA ASP A 210 2.66 -4.94 -11.88
C ASP A 210 1.54 -5.63 -12.67
N PHE A 211 0.59 -6.27 -11.96
CA PHE A 211 -0.76 -6.54 -12.47
C PHE A 211 -1.37 -5.27 -13.08
N LEU A 212 -1.19 -4.12 -12.41
CA LEU A 212 -1.62 -2.81 -12.90
C LEU A 212 -0.40 -2.00 -13.31
N GLU A 213 -0.09 -1.98 -14.59
CA GLU A 213 1.05 -1.26 -15.13
C GLU A 213 0.76 0.23 -15.32
N CYS A 214 1.79 1.07 -15.21
CA CYS A 214 1.67 2.49 -15.54
C CYS A 214 1.44 2.67 -17.05
N GLY A 215 0.44 3.48 -17.41
CA GLY A 215 0.14 3.77 -18.80
C GLY A 215 1.19 4.67 -19.45
N ARG A 216 1.36 4.52 -20.77
CA ARG A 216 2.32 5.29 -21.57
C ARG A 216 1.92 6.77 -21.69
N PHE A 217 0.63 7.07 -21.90
CA PHE A 217 0.11 8.43 -22.06
C PHE A 217 -0.58 8.93 -20.80
N LEU A 218 -1.47 8.12 -20.23
CA LEU A 218 -2.15 8.38 -18.97
C LEU A 218 -1.61 7.40 -17.94
N ARG A 219 -0.72 7.88 -17.08
CA ARG A 219 0.05 7.06 -16.15
C ARG A 219 -0.82 6.15 -15.27
N ASP A 220 -2.02 6.60 -14.94
CA ASP A 220 -2.95 5.92 -14.06
C ASP A 220 -3.98 5.02 -14.80
N LEU A 221 -3.93 4.95 -16.14
CA LEU A 221 -4.81 4.14 -16.98
C LEU A 221 -4.03 3.18 -17.89
N GLY A 222 -3.06 2.47 -17.32
CA GLY A 222 -2.24 1.49 -18.04
C GLY A 222 -2.95 0.17 -18.32
N PRO A 223 -2.26 -0.79 -18.93
CA PRO A 223 -2.79 -2.15 -19.08
C PRO A 223 -2.89 -2.87 -17.74
N ILE A 224 -3.79 -3.86 -17.67
CA ILE A 224 -3.80 -4.87 -16.62
C ILE A 224 -3.20 -6.15 -17.16
N HIS A 225 -2.52 -6.89 -16.29
CA HIS A 225 -1.80 -8.12 -16.59
C HIS A 225 -2.25 -9.23 -15.64
N PRO A 226 -3.37 -9.91 -15.93
CA PRO A 226 -3.90 -10.97 -15.05
C PRO A 226 -2.91 -12.11 -14.78
N GLU A 227 -1.98 -12.34 -15.69
CA GLU A 227 -0.91 -13.34 -15.58
C GLU A 227 0.21 -12.95 -14.58
N ARG A 228 0.23 -11.69 -14.10
CA ARG A 228 1.21 -11.22 -13.12
C ARG A 228 0.60 -11.18 -11.73
N PRO A 229 1.11 -12.00 -10.80
CA PRO A 229 0.59 -12.06 -9.44
C PRO A 229 0.76 -10.73 -8.70
N VAL A 230 -0.26 -10.34 -7.95
CA VAL A 230 -0.15 -9.26 -6.96
C VAL A 230 0.42 -9.86 -5.68
N ARG A 231 1.59 -9.38 -5.24
CA ARG A 231 2.29 -9.92 -4.07
C ARG A 231 2.55 -8.84 -3.03
N PHE A 232 2.33 -9.19 -1.78
CA PHE A 232 2.74 -8.41 -0.61
C PHE A 232 3.41 -9.33 0.40
N GLU A 233 4.55 -8.91 0.90
CA GLU A 233 5.28 -9.65 1.92
C GLU A 233 5.75 -8.68 3.03
N PHE A 234 5.47 -9.02 4.28
CA PHE A 234 5.81 -8.22 5.45
C PHE A 234 6.87 -8.94 6.26
N GLY A 235 7.97 -8.27 6.55
CA GLY A 235 8.99 -8.81 7.44
C GLY A 235 8.72 -8.49 8.91
N PRO A 236 9.55 -9.04 9.82
CA PRO A 236 9.44 -8.76 11.24
C PRO A 236 9.72 -7.29 11.56
N ALA A 237 9.09 -6.80 12.63
CA ALA A 237 9.36 -5.47 13.16
C ALA A 237 10.78 -5.38 13.71
N MET A 238 11.46 -4.27 13.42
CA MET A 238 12.83 -4.01 13.84
C MET A 238 12.90 -2.70 14.60
N GLU A 239 13.45 -2.71 15.81
CA GLU A 239 13.77 -1.47 16.54
C GLU A 239 14.87 -0.69 15.82
N VAL A 240 14.78 0.65 15.85
CA VAL A 240 15.77 1.48 15.17
C VAL A 240 16.89 1.87 16.13
N GLU A 241 18.05 1.30 15.92
CA GLU A 241 19.24 1.52 16.72
C GLU A 241 20.23 2.47 16.05
N GLY A 242 21.14 3.05 16.85
CA GLY A 242 22.21 3.91 16.37
C GLY A 242 21.71 5.04 15.44
N ASN A 243 22.24 5.14 14.24
CA ASN A 243 21.81 6.11 13.23
C ASN A 243 20.72 5.57 12.28
N GLY A 244 20.33 4.30 12.41
CA GLY A 244 19.33 3.62 11.59
C GLY A 244 19.83 3.10 10.24
N GLN A 245 21.14 3.18 9.96
CA GLN A 245 21.69 2.69 8.70
C GLN A 245 21.53 1.18 8.53
N GLU A 246 21.71 0.42 9.62
CA GLU A 246 21.52 -1.04 9.58
C GLU A 246 20.08 -1.41 9.23
N GLN A 247 19.09 -0.77 9.87
CA GLN A 247 17.69 -1.01 9.58
C GLN A 247 17.31 -0.60 8.16
N GLN A 248 17.88 0.51 7.66
CA GLN A 248 17.71 0.91 6.26
C GLN A 248 18.22 -0.17 5.30
N GLN A 249 19.43 -0.72 5.56
CA GLN A 249 20.00 -1.78 4.74
C GLN A 249 19.15 -3.05 4.82
N ARG A 250 18.73 -3.48 6.02
CA ARG A 250 17.86 -4.65 6.20
C ARG A 250 16.52 -4.52 5.47
N VAL A 251 15.91 -3.32 5.42
CA VAL A 251 14.70 -3.08 4.63
C VAL A 251 14.97 -3.28 3.14
N MET A 252 16.08 -2.72 2.62
CA MET A 252 16.45 -2.86 1.21
C MET A 252 16.78 -4.31 0.85
N ASP A 253 17.53 -5.01 1.71
CA ASP A 253 17.85 -6.43 1.54
C ASP A 253 16.61 -7.32 1.52
N PHE A 254 15.65 -7.05 2.42
CA PHE A 254 14.37 -7.75 2.47
C PHE A 254 13.61 -7.61 1.15
N ILE A 255 13.49 -6.38 0.63
CA ILE A 255 12.80 -6.12 -0.65
C ILE A 255 13.54 -6.81 -1.80
N SER A 256 14.87 -6.67 -1.88
CA SER A 256 15.69 -7.29 -2.92
C SER A 256 15.58 -8.81 -2.91
N ALA A 257 15.62 -9.42 -1.72
CA ALA A 257 15.48 -10.86 -1.56
C ALA A 257 14.09 -11.36 -1.99
N ALA A 258 13.02 -10.61 -1.68
CA ALA A 258 11.67 -10.93 -2.13
C ALA A 258 11.57 -10.90 -3.66
N PHE A 259 12.09 -9.86 -4.31
CA PHE A 259 12.12 -9.79 -5.78
C PHE A 259 12.89 -10.95 -6.40
N ALA A 260 14.07 -11.28 -5.87
CA ALA A 260 14.87 -12.40 -6.36
C ALA A 260 14.16 -13.75 -6.24
N ARG A 261 13.37 -13.99 -5.15
CA ARG A 261 12.52 -15.20 -5.03
C ARG A 261 11.40 -15.20 -6.07
N TRP A 262 10.69 -14.09 -6.21
CA TRP A 262 9.56 -13.98 -7.15
C TRP A 262 9.96 -14.14 -8.61
N GLU A 263 11.18 -13.73 -9.00
CA GLU A 263 11.73 -13.95 -10.34
C GLU A 263 12.05 -15.43 -10.61
N ARG A 264 12.36 -16.21 -9.57
CA ARG A 264 12.51 -17.68 -9.68
C ARG A 264 11.19 -18.44 -9.62
N GLY A 265 10.05 -17.74 -9.46
CA GLY A 265 8.71 -18.34 -9.39
C GLY A 265 8.34 -18.91 -8.01
N GLU A 266 9.03 -18.44 -6.96
CA GLU A 266 8.80 -18.82 -5.56
C GLU A 266 7.74 -17.95 -4.89
#